data_912f09323372f282e6782b1c87ab0a0e
#
_entry.id   912f09323372f282e6782b1c87ab0a0e
#
_cell.length_a   1.000
_cell.length_b   1.000
_cell.length_c   1.000
_cell.angle_alpha   90.00
_cell.angle_beta   90.00
_cell.angle_gamma   90.00
#
_symmetry.space_group_name_H-M   'P 1'
#
loop_
_entity.id
_entity.type
_entity.pdbx_description
1 polymer ?
#
loop_
_entity_poly.entity_id
_entity_poly.type
_entity_poly.pdbx_seq_one_letter_code
_entity_poly.pdbx_strand_id
1 'polypeptide(L)'
;MIYLDHAAATPLSQKAFNAMQLYFSEQFFNPSAAYLPAVEVRHAYEKAKDDIAHVIGAKGVDLVMTSGATESINLAFSLVGPDAEVITSAV
;
A
#
# COMPACT_ATOMS: atom_id res chain seq x y z
N MET A 1 4.36 -21.17 -21.79
CA MET A 1 4.73 -19.74 -21.96
C MET A 1 5.68 -19.35 -20.83
N ILE A 2 6.77 -18.69 -21.15
CA ILE A 2 7.68 -18.11 -20.13
C ILE A 2 7.33 -16.62 -20.01
N TYR A 3 6.91 -16.19 -18.83
CA TYR A 3 6.56 -14.79 -18.56
C TYR A 3 7.73 -14.09 -17.85
N LEU A 4 8.24 -13.02 -18.44
CA LEU A 4 9.43 -12.29 -17.95
C LEU A 4 9.14 -10.81 -17.64
N ASP A 5 7.89 -10.36 -17.73
CA ASP A 5 7.50 -8.96 -17.54
C ASP A 5 6.91 -8.71 -16.13
N HIS A 6 7.60 -9.17 -15.12
CA HIS A 6 7.17 -8.99 -13.73
C HIS A 6 7.21 -7.53 -13.24
N ALA A 7 7.86 -6.64 -13.99
CA ALA A 7 7.80 -5.21 -13.72
C ALA A 7 6.43 -4.61 -14.05
N ALA A 8 5.74 -5.14 -15.05
CA ALA A 8 4.40 -4.70 -15.41
C ALA A 8 3.30 -5.31 -14.51
N ALA A 9 3.37 -6.62 -14.28
CA ALA A 9 2.41 -7.32 -13.42
C ALA A 9 2.98 -8.65 -12.91
N THR A 10 2.53 -9.04 -11.72
CA THR A 10 2.84 -10.35 -11.15
C THR A 10 1.55 -11.06 -10.73
N PRO A 11 1.48 -12.41 -10.83
CA PRO A 11 0.35 -13.14 -10.27
C PRO A 11 0.31 -12.97 -8.75
N LEU A 12 -0.89 -12.83 -8.21
CA LEU A 12 -1.09 -12.80 -6.76
C LEU A 12 -0.71 -14.17 -6.16
N SER A 13 0.13 -14.17 -5.13
CA SER A 13 0.50 -15.41 -4.45
C SER A 13 -0.72 -16.02 -3.73
N GLN A 14 -0.81 -17.34 -3.68
CA GLN A 14 -1.90 -18.02 -2.98
C GLN A 14 -1.95 -17.64 -1.49
N LYS A 15 -0.80 -17.42 -0.86
CA LYS A 15 -0.71 -16.98 0.53
C LYS A 15 -1.33 -15.60 0.73
N ALA A 16 -1.02 -14.65 -0.16
CA ALA A 16 -1.61 -13.30 -0.11
C ALA A 16 -3.12 -13.35 -0.38
N PHE A 17 -3.55 -14.12 -1.39
CA PHE A 17 -4.96 -14.31 -1.70
C PHE A 17 -5.75 -14.83 -0.50
N ASN A 18 -5.26 -15.88 0.15
CA ASN A 18 -5.91 -16.47 1.33
C ASN A 18 -6.00 -15.46 2.49
N ALA A 19 -4.97 -14.65 2.70
CA ALA A 19 -4.98 -13.62 3.76
C ALA A 19 -5.97 -12.47 3.46
N MET A 20 -6.21 -12.17 2.20
CA MET A 20 -7.13 -11.11 1.77
C MET A 20 -8.61 -11.52 1.89
N GLN A 21 -8.93 -12.80 1.70
CA GLN A 21 -10.32 -13.30 1.59
C GLN A 21 -11.20 -12.86 2.76
N LEU A 22 -10.66 -12.87 3.97
CA LEU A 22 -11.36 -12.48 5.20
C LEU A 22 -11.94 -11.05 5.10
N TYR A 23 -11.21 -10.14 4.47
CA TYR A 23 -11.59 -8.73 4.36
C TYR A 23 -12.63 -8.45 3.26
N PHE A 24 -12.94 -9.42 2.41
CA PHE A 24 -13.98 -9.29 1.39
C PHE A 24 -15.37 -9.70 1.89
N SER A 25 -15.47 -10.50 2.95
CA SER A 25 -16.74 -11.08 3.37
C SER A 25 -17.02 -10.98 4.88
N GLU A 26 -16.02 -11.15 5.73
CA GLU A 26 -16.21 -11.23 7.18
C GLU A 26 -15.77 -9.97 7.91
N GLN A 27 -14.61 -9.44 7.57
CA GLN A 27 -14.02 -8.23 8.16
C GLN A 27 -14.01 -7.05 7.18
N PHE A 28 -15.09 -6.87 6.44
CA PHE A 28 -15.24 -5.82 5.41
C PHE A 28 -15.49 -4.41 5.97
N PHE A 29 -15.45 -4.24 7.26
CA PHE A 29 -15.80 -3.00 7.95
C PHE A 29 -14.83 -1.87 7.62
N ASN A 30 -15.38 -0.65 7.49
CA ASN A 30 -14.57 0.55 7.25
C ASN A 30 -13.72 0.86 8.50
N PRO A 31 -12.38 0.84 8.39
CA PRO A 31 -11.48 1.08 9.54
C PRO A 31 -11.59 2.49 10.13
N SER A 32 -12.22 3.45 9.42
CA SER A 32 -12.43 4.80 9.93
C SER A 32 -13.64 4.92 10.86
N ALA A 33 -14.49 3.90 10.93
CA ALA A 33 -15.66 3.91 11.81
C ALA A 33 -15.29 3.62 13.29
N ALA A 34 -16.18 3.98 14.21
CA ALA A 34 -15.91 3.92 15.65
C ALA A 34 -16.42 2.65 16.35
N TYR A 35 -17.24 1.82 15.67
CA TYR A 35 -17.77 0.61 16.27
C TYR A 35 -16.74 -0.53 16.30
N LEU A 36 -16.89 -1.46 17.24
CA LEU A 36 -15.88 -2.46 17.59
C LEU A 36 -15.32 -3.25 16.40
N PRO A 37 -16.11 -3.85 15.49
CA PRO A 37 -15.56 -4.57 14.34
C PRO A 37 -14.69 -3.71 13.42
N ALA A 38 -15.00 -2.43 13.25
CA ALA A 38 -14.20 -1.50 12.46
C ALA A 38 -12.87 -1.15 13.16
N VAL A 39 -12.88 -1.06 14.49
CA VAL A 39 -11.67 -0.85 15.29
C VAL A 39 -10.73 -2.03 15.16
N GLU A 40 -11.24 -3.25 15.16
CA GLU A 40 -10.43 -4.47 14.94
C GLU A 40 -9.77 -4.48 13.55
N VAL A 41 -10.53 -4.13 12.51
CA VAL A 41 -9.97 -3.99 11.15
C VAL A 41 -8.91 -2.89 11.09
N ARG A 42 -9.12 -1.76 11.77
CA ARG A 42 -8.12 -0.69 11.87
C ARG A 42 -6.83 -1.16 12.53
N HIS A 43 -6.90 -1.91 13.63
CA HIS A 43 -5.70 -2.46 14.27
C HIS A 43 -4.95 -3.43 13.35
N ALA A 44 -5.66 -4.28 12.60
CA ALA A 44 -5.06 -5.17 11.62
C ALA A 44 -4.38 -4.38 10.48
N TYR A 45 -5.01 -3.32 10.00
CA TYR A 45 -4.46 -2.44 8.98
C TYR A 45 -3.19 -1.71 9.45
N GLU A 46 -3.21 -1.10 10.64
CA GLU A 46 -2.03 -0.42 11.19
C GLU A 46 -0.88 -1.40 11.44
N LYS A 47 -1.18 -2.59 11.94
CA LYS A 47 -0.17 -3.64 12.08
C LYS A 47 0.45 -4.02 10.73
N ALA A 48 -0.34 -4.17 9.68
CA ALA A 48 0.17 -4.49 8.35
C ALA A 48 1.08 -3.36 7.81
N LYS A 49 0.73 -2.10 8.07
CA LYS A 49 1.59 -0.94 7.75
C LYS A 49 2.93 -1.01 8.49
N ASP A 50 2.89 -1.31 9.78
CA ASP A 50 4.12 -1.44 10.59
C ASP A 50 5.01 -2.58 10.10
N ASP A 51 4.42 -3.73 9.75
CA ASP A 51 5.13 -4.87 9.19
C ASP A 51 5.82 -4.52 7.85
N ILE A 52 5.13 -3.80 6.95
CA ILE A 52 5.71 -3.31 5.69
C ILE A 52 6.84 -2.30 5.96
N ALA A 53 6.59 -1.33 6.84
CA ALA A 53 7.57 -0.29 7.19
C ALA A 53 8.85 -0.91 7.76
N HIS A 54 8.73 -1.91 8.62
CA HIS A 54 9.87 -2.62 9.20
C HIS A 54 10.77 -3.23 8.13
N VAL A 55 10.20 -3.83 7.08
CA VAL A 55 10.96 -4.45 5.98
C VAL A 55 11.82 -3.43 5.22
N ILE A 56 11.35 -2.19 5.08
CA ILE A 56 12.06 -1.12 4.36
C ILE A 56 12.83 -0.17 5.30
N GLY A 57 12.89 -0.47 6.59
CA GLY A 57 13.61 0.36 7.58
C GLY A 57 12.92 1.68 7.93
N ALA A 58 11.59 1.77 7.72
CA ALA A 58 10.76 2.93 8.05
C ALA A 58 9.85 2.64 9.26
N LYS A 59 9.01 3.61 9.63
CA LYS A 59 7.93 3.44 10.61
C LYS A 59 6.58 3.46 9.90
N GLY A 60 5.58 2.73 10.42
CA GLY A 60 4.24 2.68 9.83
C GLY A 60 3.60 4.05 9.64
N VAL A 61 3.85 5.00 10.55
CA VAL A 61 3.37 6.39 10.45
C VAL A 61 3.96 7.15 9.25
N ASP A 62 5.11 6.72 8.74
CA ASP A 62 5.77 7.35 7.58
C ASP A 62 5.24 6.79 6.24
N LEU A 63 4.40 5.74 6.29
CA LEU A 63 3.83 5.13 5.09
C LEU A 63 2.49 5.78 4.72
N VAL A 64 2.39 6.19 3.47
CA VAL A 64 1.14 6.62 2.84
C VAL A 64 0.69 5.53 1.88
N MET A 65 -0.48 4.94 2.17
CA MET A 65 -1.10 3.95 1.28
C MET A 65 -1.85 4.67 0.17
N THR A 66 -1.60 4.25 -1.05
CA THR A 66 -2.20 4.83 -2.26
C THR A 66 -2.88 3.74 -3.10
N SER A 67 -3.68 4.14 -4.08
CA SER A 67 -4.34 3.20 -5.00
C SER A 67 -3.37 2.54 -6.00
N GLY A 68 -2.15 3.05 -6.12
CA GLY A 68 -1.13 2.52 -7.01
C GLY A 68 0.00 3.51 -7.30
N ALA A 69 0.94 3.10 -8.16
CA ALA A 69 2.13 3.88 -8.49
C ALA A 69 1.82 5.26 -9.08
N THR A 70 0.78 5.38 -9.90
CA THR A 70 0.38 6.67 -10.49
C THR A 70 0.03 7.70 -9.42
N GLU A 71 -0.78 7.33 -8.42
CA GLU A 71 -1.11 8.21 -7.31
C GLU A 71 0.13 8.54 -6.47
N SER A 72 0.97 7.54 -6.16
CA SER A 72 2.20 7.74 -5.40
C SER A 72 3.16 8.72 -6.07
N ILE A 73 3.35 8.61 -7.38
CA ILE A 73 4.21 9.51 -8.16
C ILE A 73 3.64 10.93 -8.15
N ASN A 74 2.35 11.10 -8.41
CA ASN A 74 1.70 12.42 -8.39
C ASN A 74 1.76 13.05 -6.99
N LEU A 75 1.57 12.26 -5.94
CA LEU A 75 1.73 12.72 -4.56
C LEU A 75 3.16 13.20 -4.30
N ALA A 76 4.17 12.40 -4.70
CA ALA A 76 5.58 12.78 -4.55
C ALA A 76 5.89 14.11 -5.26
N PHE A 77 5.42 14.28 -6.49
CA PHE A 77 5.60 15.55 -7.22
C PHE A 77 4.87 16.72 -6.56
N SER A 78 3.72 16.51 -5.94
CA SER A 78 3.00 17.58 -5.24
C SER A 78 3.72 18.10 -3.99
N LEU A 79 4.66 17.33 -3.44
CA LEU A 79 5.48 17.71 -2.30
C LEU A 79 6.77 18.45 -2.70
N VAL A 80 7.09 18.49 -4.00
CA VAL A 80 8.27 19.18 -4.52
C VAL A 80 7.99 20.68 -4.53
N GLY A 81 8.87 21.48 -3.92
CA GLY A 81 8.75 22.93 -3.88
C GLY A 81 9.01 23.58 -5.26
N PRO A 82 8.55 24.83 -5.46
CA PRO A 82 8.64 25.51 -6.76
C PRO A 82 10.08 25.74 -7.23
N ASP A 83 11.05 25.78 -6.33
CA ASP A 83 12.47 26.01 -6.63
C ASP A 83 13.28 24.70 -6.69
N ALA A 84 12.62 23.54 -6.62
CA ALA A 84 13.31 22.26 -6.64
C ALA A 84 13.61 21.80 -8.07
N GLU A 85 14.79 21.24 -8.25
CA GLU A 85 15.19 20.57 -9.49
C GLU A 85 14.81 19.09 -9.42
N VAL A 86 14.12 18.59 -10.45
CA VAL A 86 13.72 17.20 -10.56
C VAL A 86 14.51 16.53 -11.69
N ILE A 87 15.24 15.47 -11.35
CA ILE A 87 16.01 14.69 -12.32
C ILE A 87 15.30 13.37 -12.56
N THR A 88 15.05 13.03 -13.81
CA THR A 88 14.42 11.77 -14.21
C THR A 88 15.10 11.21 -15.46
N SER A 89 14.84 9.92 -15.74
CA SER A 89 15.28 9.31 -17.00
C SER A 89 14.44 9.79 -18.18
N ALA A 90 15.01 9.71 -19.38
CA ALA A 90 14.32 10.05 -20.63
C ALA A 90 13.58 8.85 -21.26
N VAL A 91 13.53 7.72 -20.56
CA VAL A 91 12.89 6.46 -20.98
C VAL A 91 11.82 6.04 -20.00
#